data_0278dee025ac4ea357c3c77280286ad8
#
_entry.id   0278dee025ac4ea357c3c77280286ad8
#
_cell.length_a   1.000
_cell.length_b   1.000
_cell.length_c   1.000
_cell.angle_alpha   90.00
_cell.angle_beta   90.00
_cell.angle_gamma   90.00
#
_symmetry.space_group_name_H-M   'P 1'
#
loop_
_entity.id
_entity.type
_entity.pdbx_description
1 polymer ?
#
loop_
_entity_poly.entity_id
_entity_poly.type
_entity_poly.pdbx_seq_one_letter_code
_entity_poly.pdbx_strand_id
1 'polypeptide(L)'
;MGPDLHPPPVSRLRVARLSRPGVSVSDLVIDAGICAAVHGASGSGKTLLLRAIADLDEAQGEVWLDERARSSMSGPQWRQRVMYLASESHWWASLVREHALDWPAGDLQTLGLEPDVLDWEVRRLSSGERQRLALVRAISHSPSALLLDEPTANLDGVNAERVERLIEAWRRRTDGCVLWVSHDPGQRARVASIRYQVEAGKLRQTDAE
;
A
#
# COMPACT_ATOMS: atom_id res chain seq x y z
N MET A 1 5.15 -18.96 37.22
CA MET A 1 5.18 -18.67 35.76
C MET A 1 3.93 -17.87 35.48
N GLY A 2 4.08 -16.55 35.49
CA GLY A 2 2.97 -15.65 35.17
C GLY A 2 2.76 -15.61 33.64
N PRO A 3 1.56 -15.27 33.16
CA PRO A 3 1.31 -15.19 31.74
C PRO A 3 2.19 -14.09 31.15
N ASP A 4 2.91 -14.40 30.06
CA ASP A 4 3.63 -13.45 29.24
C ASP A 4 2.61 -12.41 28.71
N LEU A 5 2.55 -11.28 29.39
CA LEU A 5 1.84 -10.10 28.93
C LEU A 5 2.67 -9.47 27.79
N HIS A 6 2.51 -9.99 26.60
CA HIS A 6 2.88 -9.21 25.43
C HIS A 6 2.02 -7.94 25.45
N PRO A 7 2.62 -6.75 25.35
CA PRO A 7 1.84 -5.52 25.19
C PRO A 7 0.95 -5.70 23.96
N PRO A 8 -0.30 -5.20 23.99
CA PRO A 8 -1.19 -5.28 22.83
C PRO A 8 -0.46 -4.67 21.62
N PRO A 9 -0.63 -5.24 20.43
CA PRO A 9 0.01 -4.73 19.23
C PRO A 9 -0.34 -3.25 19.07
N VAL A 10 0.68 -2.43 18.88
CA VAL A 10 0.50 -0.98 18.67
C VAL A 10 -0.08 -0.80 17.29
N SER A 11 -1.28 -0.25 17.18
CA SER A 11 -1.90 0.02 15.90
C SER A 11 -1.02 0.98 15.09
N ARG A 12 -0.58 0.54 13.90
CA ARG A 12 0.24 1.33 13.00
C ARG A 12 -0.60 2.35 12.24
N LEU A 13 -1.71 1.89 11.66
CA LEU A 13 -2.65 2.72 10.91
C LEU A 13 -4.06 2.54 11.45
N ARG A 14 -4.69 3.64 11.85
CA ARG A 14 -6.07 3.65 12.31
C ARG A 14 -6.89 4.67 11.51
N VAL A 15 -8.09 4.29 11.13
CA VAL A 15 -9.07 5.15 10.45
C VAL A 15 -10.35 5.15 11.26
N ALA A 16 -10.88 6.32 11.62
CA ALA A 16 -12.15 6.41 12.32
C ALA A 16 -13.07 7.43 11.67
N ARG A 17 -14.31 6.97 11.43
CA ARG A 17 -15.40 7.78 10.86
C ARG A 17 -15.00 8.52 9.58
N LEU A 18 -14.17 7.89 8.75
CA LEU A 18 -13.78 8.45 7.46
C LEU A 18 -14.99 8.43 6.53
N SER A 19 -15.33 9.57 5.95
CA SER A 19 -16.48 9.70 5.05
C SER A 19 -16.21 10.70 3.93
N ARG A 20 -16.54 10.30 2.72
CA ARG A 20 -16.60 11.14 1.51
C ARG A 20 -17.65 10.58 0.54
N PRO A 21 -18.06 11.30 -0.49
CA PRO A 21 -18.92 10.74 -1.53
C PRO A 21 -18.33 9.45 -2.11
N GLY A 22 -19.10 8.35 -2.05
CA GLY A 22 -18.75 7.05 -2.59
C GLY A 22 -18.01 6.10 -1.63
N VAL A 23 -17.59 6.54 -0.43
CA VAL A 23 -17.01 5.63 0.58
C VAL A 23 -17.17 6.15 2.00
N SER A 24 -17.45 5.23 2.93
CA SER A 24 -17.47 5.50 4.37
C SER A 24 -16.86 4.33 5.15
N VAL A 25 -16.10 4.67 6.20
CA VAL A 25 -15.43 3.71 7.10
C VAL A 25 -15.74 4.12 8.53
N SER A 26 -16.37 3.25 9.28
CA SER A 26 -16.63 3.49 10.71
C SER A 26 -15.37 3.37 11.52
N ASP A 27 -14.64 2.27 11.33
CA ASP A 27 -13.36 1.98 11.98
C ASP A 27 -12.55 1.01 11.10
N LEU A 28 -11.23 1.22 11.03
CA LEU A 28 -10.26 0.29 10.43
C LEU A 28 -8.97 0.41 11.24
N VAL A 29 -8.43 -0.73 11.65
CA VAL A 29 -7.16 -0.80 12.40
C VAL A 29 -6.24 -1.80 11.73
N ILE A 30 -5.01 -1.40 11.49
CA ILE A 30 -3.94 -2.27 10.98
C ILE A 30 -2.74 -2.12 11.91
N ASP A 31 -2.35 -3.21 12.55
CA ASP A 31 -1.21 -3.22 13.45
C ASP A 31 0.13 -3.18 12.69
N ALA A 32 1.20 -2.89 13.44
CA ALA A 32 2.55 -2.92 12.92
C ALA A 32 2.88 -4.30 12.33
N GLY A 33 3.54 -4.32 11.18
CA GLY A 33 3.90 -5.55 10.49
C GLY A 33 2.73 -6.32 9.85
N ILE A 34 1.50 -5.81 9.87
CA ILE A 34 0.32 -6.50 9.32
C ILE A 34 0.02 -6.05 7.89
N CYS A 35 -0.41 -7.02 7.07
CA CYS A 35 -1.04 -6.76 5.78
C CYS A 35 -2.54 -7.06 5.87
N ALA A 36 -3.36 -6.06 5.56
CA ALA A 36 -4.80 -6.19 5.42
C ALA A 36 -5.18 -6.11 3.94
N ALA A 37 -6.03 -7.02 3.47
CA ALA A 37 -6.54 -6.97 2.10
C ALA A 37 -7.91 -6.31 2.04
N VAL A 38 -8.16 -5.57 0.96
CA VAL A 38 -9.46 -4.98 0.64
C VAL A 38 -9.96 -5.52 -0.69
N HIS A 39 -11.19 -5.98 -0.71
CA HIS A 39 -11.85 -6.44 -1.92
C HIS A 39 -13.26 -5.84 -2.07
N GLY A 40 -13.89 -6.08 -3.20
CA GLY A 40 -15.24 -5.61 -3.52
C GLY A 40 -15.41 -5.39 -5.02
N ALA A 41 -16.63 -5.20 -5.47
CA ALA A 41 -16.95 -4.99 -6.88
C ALA A 41 -16.18 -3.78 -7.47
N SER A 42 -16.02 -3.74 -8.78
CA SER A 42 -15.51 -2.55 -9.47
C SER A 42 -16.44 -1.35 -9.17
N GLY A 43 -15.86 -0.18 -8.91
CA GLY A 43 -16.61 1.01 -8.53
C GLY A 43 -17.16 1.02 -7.10
N SER A 44 -16.87 0.00 -6.25
CA SER A 44 -17.37 -0.03 -4.85
C SER A 44 -16.77 1.04 -3.93
N GLY A 45 -15.69 1.74 -4.34
CA GLY A 45 -15.05 2.80 -3.55
C GLY A 45 -13.67 2.45 -2.99
N LYS A 46 -13.04 1.31 -3.38
CA LYS A 46 -11.72 0.88 -2.88
C LYS A 46 -10.61 1.93 -3.11
N THR A 47 -10.47 2.39 -4.35
CA THR A 47 -9.52 3.45 -4.72
C THR A 47 -9.81 4.75 -3.95
N LEU A 48 -11.10 5.13 -3.81
CA LEU A 48 -11.50 6.32 -3.05
C LEU A 48 -11.10 6.21 -1.58
N LEU A 49 -11.22 5.01 -1.00
CA LEU A 49 -10.76 4.73 0.37
C LEU A 49 -9.26 4.97 0.50
N LEU A 50 -8.44 4.34 -0.35
CA LEU A 50 -6.98 4.47 -0.29
C LEU A 50 -6.54 5.93 -0.47
N ARG A 51 -7.13 6.65 -1.43
CA ARG A 51 -6.83 8.06 -1.69
C ARG A 51 -7.20 8.97 -0.52
N ALA A 52 -8.34 8.70 0.13
CA ALA A 52 -8.76 9.45 1.33
C ALA A 52 -7.83 9.21 2.52
N ILE A 53 -7.38 7.96 2.75
CA ILE A 53 -6.39 7.62 3.79
C ILE A 53 -5.04 8.30 3.49
N ALA A 54 -4.63 8.34 2.21
CA ALA A 54 -3.38 8.98 1.78
C ALA A 54 -3.42 10.52 1.79
N ASP A 55 -4.55 11.15 2.15
CA ASP A 55 -4.72 12.60 2.08
C ASP A 55 -4.54 13.17 0.65
N LEU A 56 -4.99 12.41 -0.34
CA LEU A 56 -5.01 12.83 -1.75
C LEU A 56 -6.36 13.41 -2.16
N ASP A 57 -7.41 13.08 -1.41
CA ASP A 57 -8.76 13.55 -1.63
C ASP A 57 -9.36 14.03 -0.30
N GLU A 58 -10.18 15.06 -0.33
CA GLU A 58 -10.86 15.58 0.84
C GLU A 58 -11.83 14.53 1.41
N ALA A 59 -11.76 14.34 2.72
CA ALA A 59 -12.65 13.44 3.47
C ALA A 59 -12.84 13.94 4.89
N GLN A 60 -14.03 13.74 5.44
CA GLN A 60 -14.31 13.93 6.87
C GLN A 60 -13.80 12.75 7.69
N GLY A 61 -13.65 12.93 8.99
CA GLY A 61 -13.11 11.91 9.89
C GLY A 61 -11.61 12.04 10.07
N GLU A 62 -11.01 11.10 10.77
CA GLU A 62 -9.59 11.17 11.11
C GLU A 62 -8.85 9.87 10.81
N VAL A 63 -7.58 10.02 10.46
CA VAL A 63 -6.63 8.93 10.25
C VAL A 63 -5.43 9.15 11.15
N TRP A 64 -4.96 8.08 11.81
CA TRP A 64 -3.76 8.12 12.66
C TRP A 64 -2.72 7.15 12.13
N LEU A 65 -1.48 7.56 12.25
CA LEU A 65 -0.29 6.74 12.03
C LEU A 65 0.58 6.83 13.28
N ASP A 66 0.86 5.70 13.92
CA ASP A 66 1.61 5.66 15.18
C ASP A 66 1.08 6.69 16.22
N GLU A 67 -0.23 6.69 16.47
CA GLU A 67 -0.93 7.61 17.38
C GLU A 67 -0.93 9.10 16.98
N ARG A 68 -0.29 9.45 15.86
CA ARG A 68 -0.28 10.82 15.33
C ARG A 68 -1.41 11.01 14.33
N ALA A 69 -2.28 11.96 14.62
CA ALA A 69 -3.38 12.30 13.72
C ALA A 69 -2.87 12.93 12.41
N ARG A 70 -3.50 12.58 11.28
CA ARG A 70 -3.24 13.20 9.97
C ARG A 70 -3.36 14.72 10.04
N SER A 71 -4.38 15.22 10.74
CA SER A 71 -4.64 16.65 10.95
C SER A 71 -3.50 17.40 11.67
N SER A 72 -2.59 16.69 12.35
CA SER A 72 -1.42 17.27 13.02
C SER A 72 -0.19 17.38 12.13
N MET A 73 -0.27 16.96 10.85
CA MET A 73 0.83 16.97 9.89
C MET A 73 0.46 17.76 8.64
N SER A 74 1.47 18.29 7.94
CA SER A 74 1.26 18.79 6.59
C SER A 74 0.99 17.64 5.62
N GLY A 75 0.20 17.86 4.57
CA GLY A 75 -0.09 16.85 3.56
C GLY A 75 1.16 16.17 2.97
N PRO A 76 2.23 16.90 2.58
CA PRO A 76 3.48 16.27 2.15
C PRO A 76 4.13 15.37 3.18
N GLN A 77 4.18 15.79 4.46
CA GLN A 77 4.72 14.96 5.55
C GLN A 77 3.92 13.68 5.77
N TRP A 78 2.58 13.79 5.68
CA TRP A 78 1.70 12.62 5.77
C TRP A 78 1.96 11.64 4.63
N ARG A 79 1.95 12.12 3.37
CA ARG A 79 2.13 11.28 2.18
C ARG A 79 3.51 10.64 2.05
N GLN A 80 4.54 11.17 2.70
CA GLN A 80 5.83 10.49 2.82
C GLN A 80 5.77 9.27 3.74
N ARG A 81 4.90 9.27 4.74
CA ARG A 81 4.78 8.19 5.74
C ARG A 81 3.68 7.20 5.36
N VAL A 82 2.61 7.65 4.73
CA VAL A 82 1.48 6.85 4.24
C VAL A 82 1.51 6.92 2.72
N MET A 83 2.23 5.98 2.11
CA MET A 83 2.51 5.99 0.68
C MET A 83 1.42 5.26 -0.11
N TYR A 84 0.83 5.93 -1.08
CA TYR A 84 -0.14 5.36 -2.00
C TYR A 84 0.52 4.97 -3.32
N LEU A 85 0.36 3.70 -3.71
CA LEU A 85 0.71 3.19 -5.02
C LEU A 85 -0.55 2.95 -5.83
N ALA A 86 -0.77 3.75 -6.86
CA ALA A 86 -1.89 3.62 -7.78
C ALA A 86 -1.73 2.38 -8.69
N SER A 87 -2.86 1.87 -9.19
CA SER A 87 -2.89 0.80 -10.20
C SER A 87 -2.16 1.18 -11.50
N GLU A 88 -2.18 2.47 -11.84
CA GLU A 88 -1.37 3.04 -12.90
C GLU A 88 -0.40 4.05 -12.32
N SER A 89 0.91 3.76 -12.44
CA SER A 89 1.97 4.61 -11.92
C SER A 89 2.24 5.82 -12.81
N HIS A 90 2.41 6.99 -12.19
CA HIS A 90 2.75 8.23 -12.91
C HIS A 90 4.27 8.47 -12.93
N TRP A 91 4.72 8.97 -14.08
CA TRP A 91 6.11 9.27 -14.36
C TRP A 91 6.21 10.68 -14.96
N TRP A 92 7.10 11.54 -14.43
CA TRP A 92 7.17 12.97 -14.76
C TRP A 92 8.48 13.41 -15.41
N ALA A 93 9.51 12.56 -15.41
CA ALA A 93 10.79 12.80 -16.03
C ALA A 93 11.08 11.80 -17.15
N SER A 94 12.10 12.04 -17.96
CA SER A 94 12.42 11.18 -19.10
C SER A 94 13.10 9.90 -18.71
N LEU A 95 14.05 9.93 -17.76
CA LEU A 95 14.81 8.75 -17.33
C LEU A 95 14.26 8.20 -16.01
N VAL A 96 14.34 6.90 -15.86
CA VAL A 96 13.86 6.21 -14.66
C VAL A 96 14.54 6.74 -13.40
N ARG A 97 15.88 6.89 -13.41
CA ARG A 97 16.67 7.35 -12.27
C ARG A 97 16.22 8.70 -11.68
N GLU A 98 15.62 9.57 -12.48
CA GLU A 98 15.21 10.91 -12.08
C GLU A 98 13.98 10.94 -11.17
N HIS A 99 13.36 9.77 -10.90
CA HIS A 99 12.10 9.67 -10.17
C HIS A 99 12.25 9.30 -8.69
N ALA A 100 13.46 8.99 -8.23
CA ALA A 100 13.78 8.75 -6.82
C ALA A 100 15.22 9.15 -6.52
N LEU A 101 15.49 9.51 -5.26
CA LEU A 101 16.84 9.81 -4.79
C LEU A 101 17.68 8.54 -4.61
N ASP A 102 17.01 7.44 -4.29
CA ASP A 102 17.64 6.14 -4.08
C ASP A 102 16.83 5.03 -4.79
N TRP A 103 17.56 4.07 -5.33
CA TRP A 103 17.04 2.88 -5.99
C TRP A 103 17.76 1.66 -5.42
N PRO A 104 17.27 1.07 -4.31
CA PRO A 104 17.95 -0.04 -3.65
C PRO A 104 18.14 -1.23 -4.60
N ALA A 105 19.42 -1.57 -4.88
CA ALA A 105 19.75 -2.62 -5.85
C ALA A 105 19.15 -3.99 -5.48
N GLY A 106 19.08 -4.31 -4.18
CA GLY A 106 18.44 -5.55 -3.71
C GLY A 106 16.95 -5.61 -3.99
N ASP A 107 16.24 -4.46 -3.92
CA ASP A 107 14.82 -4.37 -4.21
C ASP A 107 14.57 -4.50 -5.72
N LEU A 108 15.41 -3.87 -6.56
CA LEU A 108 15.38 -4.05 -8.02
C LEU A 108 15.59 -5.53 -8.39
N GLN A 109 16.63 -6.16 -7.85
CA GLN A 109 16.95 -7.57 -8.10
C GLN A 109 15.81 -8.50 -7.66
N THR A 110 15.20 -8.24 -6.51
CA THR A 110 14.05 -9.01 -6.03
C THR A 110 12.89 -8.98 -7.03
N LEU A 111 12.68 -7.83 -7.69
CA LEU A 111 11.68 -7.65 -8.73
C LEU A 111 12.14 -8.12 -10.12
N GLY A 112 13.36 -8.68 -10.25
CA GLY A 112 13.90 -9.13 -11.54
C GLY A 112 14.15 -7.98 -12.50
N LEU A 113 14.63 -6.85 -11.98
CA LEU A 113 15.02 -5.68 -12.75
C LEU A 113 16.52 -5.49 -12.62
N GLU A 114 17.21 -5.40 -13.75
CA GLU A 114 18.64 -5.14 -13.78
C GLU A 114 18.91 -3.64 -13.52
N PRO A 115 20.03 -3.29 -12.89
CA PRO A 115 20.32 -1.88 -12.55
C PRO A 115 20.39 -0.93 -13.74
N ASP A 116 20.71 -1.43 -14.93
CA ASP A 116 20.76 -0.63 -16.17
C ASP A 116 19.39 -0.05 -16.57
N VAL A 117 18.28 -0.62 -16.05
CA VAL A 117 16.92 -0.08 -16.26
C VAL A 117 16.81 1.38 -15.80
N LEU A 118 17.65 1.81 -14.86
CA LEU A 118 17.64 3.18 -14.34
C LEU A 118 18.08 4.20 -15.39
N ASP A 119 18.86 3.78 -16.39
CA ASP A 119 19.32 4.61 -17.51
C ASP A 119 18.34 4.63 -18.68
N TRP A 120 17.26 3.86 -18.58
CA TRP A 120 16.28 3.79 -19.65
C TRP A 120 15.32 4.97 -19.60
N GLU A 121 14.86 5.35 -20.80
CA GLU A 121 13.73 6.26 -20.91
C GLU A 121 12.44 5.54 -20.46
N VAL A 122 11.62 6.22 -19.66
CA VAL A 122 10.34 5.69 -19.13
C VAL A 122 9.43 5.17 -20.25
N ARG A 123 9.46 5.79 -21.44
CA ARG A 123 8.65 5.35 -22.59
C ARG A 123 9.02 3.95 -23.12
N ARG A 124 10.25 3.45 -22.83
CA ARG A 124 10.69 2.10 -23.22
C ARG A 124 10.17 1.00 -22.31
N LEU A 125 9.76 1.37 -21.10
CA LEU A 125 9.29 0.39 -20.11
C LEU A 125 7.93 -0.19 -20.50
N SER A 126 7.76 -1.48 -20.29
CA SER A 126 6.45 -2.14 -20.26
C SER A 126 5.61 -1.63 -19.08
N SER A 127 4.31 -1.86 -19.12
CA SER A 127 3.42 -1.52 -18.00
C SER A 127 3.83 -2.22 -16.70
N GLY A 128 4.23 -3.49 -16.79
CA GLY A 128 4.68 -4.28 -15.65
C GLY A 128 6.02 -3.79 -15.06
N GLU A 129 6.98 -3.36 -15.88
CA GLU A 129 8.23 -2.75 -15.39
C GLU A 129 7.96 -1.41 -14.71
N ARG A 130 7.12 -0.56 -15.32
CA ARG A 130 6.70 0.70 -14.70
C ARG A 130 6.08 0.47 -13.33
N GLN A 131 5.19 -0.50 -13.20
CA GLN A 131 4.52 -0.79 -11.92
C GLN A 131 5.51 -1.31 -10.86
N ARG A 132 6.41 -2.22 -11.24
CA ARG A 132 7.44 -2.74 -10.33
C ARG A 132 8.43 -1.66 -9.89
N LEU A 133 8.90 -0.81 -10.80
CA LEU A 133 9.76 0.32 -10.48
C LEU A 133 9.05 1.36 -9.59
N ALA A 134 7.76 1.63 -9.83
CA ALA A 134 6.99 2.52 -8.97
C ALA A 134 6.87 2.00 -7.54
N LEU A 135 6.82 0.68 -7.34
CA LEU A 135 6.86 0.07 -6.00
C LEU A 135 8.23 0.29 -5.33
N VAL A 136 9.34 0.06 -6.02
CA VAL A 136 10.69 0.34 -5.48
C VAL A 136 10.80 1.80 -5.08
N ARG A 137 10.36 2.72 -5.96
CA ARG A 137 10.31 4.16 -5.67
C ARG A 137 9.48 4.46 -4.42
N ALA A 138 8.32 3.84 -4.26
CA ALA A 138 7.47 4.05 -3.09
C ALA A 138 8.16 3.59 -1.80
N ILE A 139 8.80 2.43 -1.81
CA ILE A 139 9.51 1.85 -0.66
C ILE A 139 10.77 2.64 -0.31
N SER A 140 11.49 3.21 -1.29
CA SER A 140 12.72 3.98 -1.06
C SER A 140 12.51 5.24 -0.20
N HIS A 141 11.28 5.75 -0.12
CA HIS A 141 10.92 6.83 0.80
C HIS A 141 10.78 6.40 2.26
N SER A 142 11.02 5.13 2.59
CA SER A 142 10.91 4.57 3.93
C SER A 142 9.56 4.86 4.61
N PRO A 143 8.43 4.58 3.95
CA PRO A 143 7.11 4.82 4.52
C PRO A 143 6.86 3.92 5.74
N SER A 144 5.91 4.31 6.60
CA SER A 144 5.40 3.47 7.70
C SER A 144 4.18 2.66 7.30
N ALA A 145 3.45 3.11 6.27
CA ALA A 145 2.29 2.42 5.72
C ALA A 145 2.29 2.47 4.18
N LEU A 146 1.98 1.33 3.54
CA LEU A 146 1.76 1.22 2.10
C LEU A 146 0.28 0.98 1.81
N LEU A 147 -0.29 1.81 0.95
CA LEU A 147 -1.64 1.68 0.42
C LEU A 147 -1.52 1.28 -1.05
N LEU A 148 -1.81 0.02 -1.37
CA LEU A 148 -1.54 -0.59 -2.67
C LEU A 148 -2.84 -0.83 -3.43
N ASP A 149 -3.02 -0.13 -4.53
CA ASP A 149 -4.22 -0.25 -5.37
C ASP A 149 -3.94 -1.19 -6.55
N GLU A 150 -4.28 -2.45 -6.39
CA GLU A 150 -4.08 -3.51 -7.39
C GLU A 150 -2.63 -3.58 -7.95
N PRO A 151 -1.60 -3.67 -7.09
CA PRO A 151 -0.21 -3.50 -7.50
C PRO A 151 0.29 -4.57 -8.47
N THR A 152 -0.46 -5.65 -8.67
CA THR A 152 -0.09 -6.81 -9.50
C THR A 152 -1.05 -7.08 -10.66
N ALA A 153 -2.07 -6.23 -10.87
CA ALA A 153 -3.12 -6.49 -11.87
C ALA A 153 -2.61 -6.67 -13.31
N ASN A 154 -1.49 -6.02 -13.65
CA ASN A 154 -0.89 -6.06 -14.99
C ASN A 154 0.39 -6.91 -15.06
N LEU A 155 0.57 -7.83 -14.10
CA LEU A 155 1.75 -8.69 -14.01
C LEU A 155 1.40 -10.15 -14.28
N ASP A 156 2.33 -10.88 -14.87
CA ASP A 156 2.27 -12.35 -14.90
C ASP A 156 2.49 -12.93 -13.48
N GLY A 157 2.21 -14.22 -13.32
CA GLY A 157 2.29 -14.88 -12.01
C GLY A 157 3.67 -14.78 -11.34
N VAL A 158 4.75 -14.90 -12.12
CA VAL A 158 6.13 -14.83 -11.60
C VAL A 158 6.44 -13.44 -11.06
N ASN A 159 6.07 -12.39 -11.81
CA ASN A 159 6.29 -11.01 -11.39
C ASN A 159 5.34 -10.60 -10.24
N ALA A 160 4.10 -11.12 -10.20
CA ALA A 160 3.22 -10.93 -9.07
C ALA A 160 3.80 -11.50 -7.76
N GLU A 161 4.35 -12.73 -7.79
CA GLU A 161 5.03 -13.32 -6.64
C GLU A 161 6.29 -12.54 -6.22
N ARG A 162 7.04 -11.97 -7.17
CA ARG A 162 8.18 -11.10 -6.85
C ARG A 162 7.75 -9.86 -6.07
N VAL A 163 6.63 -9.23 -6.48
CA VAL A 163 6.03 -8.10 -5.77
C VAL A 163 5.58 -8.52 -4.37
N GLU A 164 4.88 -9.65 -4.23
CA GLU A 164 4.46 -10.19 -2.93
C GLU A 164 5.66 -10.40 -1.99
N ARG A 165 6.75 -11.01 -2.48
CA ARG A 165 7.99 -11.23 -1.71
C ARG A 165 8.66 -9.93 -1.29
N LEU A 166 8.76 -8.94 -2.19
CA LEU A 166 9.35 -7.65 -1.86
C LEU A 166 8.58 -6.93 -0.74
N ILE A 167 7.25 -6.90 -0.84
CA ILE A 167 6.40 -6.25 0.16
C ILE A 167 6.49 -6.99 1.50
N GLU A 168 6.52 -8.32 1.49
CA GLU A 168 6.70 -9.12 2.70
C GLU A 168 8.06 -8.86 3.36
N ALA A 169 9.14 -8.81 2.59
CA ALA A 169 10.48 -8.51 3.09
C ALA A 169 10.56 -7.07 3.66
N TRP A 170 9.95 -6.08 2.97
CA TRP A 170 9.87 -4.72 3.46
C TRP A 170 9.10 -4.64 4.79
N ARG A 171 7.94 -5.29 4.87
CA ARG A 171 7.09 -5.32 6.06
C ARG A 171 7.82 -5.90 7.27
N ARG A 172 8.54 -7.02 7.09
CA ARG A 172 9.34 -7.66 8.16
C ARG A 172 10.51 -6.80 8.62
N ARG A 173 11.13 -6.05 7.70
CA ARG A 173 12.29 -5.20 8.00
C ARG A 173 11.91 -3.92 8.74
N THR A 174 10.74 -3.37 8.46
CA THR A 174 10.33 -2.01 8.91
C THR A 174 9.19 -2.01 9.92
N ASP A 175 8.56 -3.14 10.19
CA ASP A 175 7.26 -3.25 10.88
C ASP A 175 6.18 -2.36 10.24
N GLY A 176 6.35 -2.02 8.97
CA GLY A 176 5.38 -1.26 8.20
C GLY A 176 4.08 -2.03 7.99
N CYS A 177 2.94 -1.33 7.97
CA CYS A 177 1.66 -1.95 7.65
C CYS A 177 1.30 -1.78 6.17
N VAL A 178 0.44 -2.67 5.68
CA VAL A 178 -0.02 -2.67 4.29
C VAL A 178 -1.53 -2.74 4.22
N LEU A 179 -2.14 -1.90 3.40
CA LEU A 179 -3.52 -2.05 2.96
C LEU A 179 -3.50 -2.34 1.45
N TRP A 180 -3.85 -3.58 1.08
CA TRP A 180 -3.70 -4.13 -0.26
C TRP A 180 -5.05 -4.35 -0.92
N VAL A 181 -5.36 -3.62 -1.97
CA VAL A 181 -6.53 -3.90 -2.82
C VAL A 181 -6.18 -4.98 -3.82
N SER A 182 -6.95 -6.06 -3.86
CA SER A 182 -6.84 -7.11 -4.87
C SER A 182 -8.18 -7.76 -5.17
N HIS A 183 -8.41 -8.06 -6.44
CA HIS A 183 -9.54 -8.87 -6.90
C HIS A 183 -9.28 -10.37 -6.84
N ASP A 184 -8.01 -10.81 -6.79
CA ASP A 184 -7.62 -12.22 -6.74
C ASP A 184 -7.77 -12.80 -5.32
N PRO A 185 -8.71 -13.75 -5.08
CA PRO A 185 -8.90 -14.38 -3.79
C PRO A 185 -7.66 -15.14 -3.32
N GLY A 186 -6.97 -15.85 -4.25
CA GLY A 186 -5.75 -16.60 -3.96
C GLY A 186 -4.63 -15.69 -3.47
N GLN A 187 -4.45 -14.53 -4.11
CA GLN A 187 -3.49 -13.52 -3.68
C GLN A 187 -3.84 -12.98 -2.28
N ARG A 188 -5.11 -12.60 -2.05
CA ARG A 188 -5.53 -12.12 -0.72
C ARG A 188 -5.26 -13.14 0.38
N ALA A 189 -5.45 -14.43 0.08
CA ALA A 189 -5.15 -15.50 1.02
C ALA A 189 -3.66 -15.63 1.36
N ARG A 190 -2.77 -15.37 0.38
CA ARG A 190 -1.31 -15.43 0.58
C ARG A 190 -0.75 -14.22 1.31
N VAL A 191 -1.23 -13.01 1.00
CA VAL A 191 -0.57 -11.78 1.45
C VAL A 191 -1.14 -11.20 2.75
N ALA A 192 -2.41 -11.47 3.07
CA ALA A 192 -3.13 -10.78 4.13
C ALA A 192 -3.63 -11.70 5.23
N SER A 193 -3.44 -11.27 6.48
CA SER A 193 -4.01 -11.90 7.69
C SER A 193 -5.37 -11.31 8.09
N ILE A 194 -5.70 -10.12 7.61
CA ILE A 194 -6.99 -9.44 7.86
C ILE A 194 -7.62 -9.12 6.51
N ARG A 195 -8.94 -9.26 6.40
CA ARG A 195 -9.66 -8.97 5.17
C ARG A 195 -10.81 -8.02 5.41
N TYR A 196 -10.99 -7.11 4.47
CA TYR A 196 -12.09 -6.15 4.44
C TYR A 196 -12.79 -6.21 3.09
N GLN A 197 -14.10 -6.03 3.11
CA GLN A 197 -14.93 -5.88 1.93
C GLN A 197 -15.47 -4.45 1.86
N VAL A 198 -15.41 -3.84 0.67
CA VAL A 198 -16.15 -2.61 0.36
C VAL A 198 -17.38 -2.97 -0.43
N GLU A 199 -18.54 -2.74 0.16
CA GLU A 199 -19.85 -2.98 -0.45
C GLU A 199 -20.71 -1.73 -0.32
N ALA A 200 -21.28 -1.24 -1.42
CA ALA A 200 -22.06 -0.01 -1.49
C ALA A 200 -21.38 1.18 -0.75
N GLY A 201 -20.06 1.32 -0.92
CA GLY A 201 -19.26 2.37 -0.30
C GLY A 201 -18.97 2.18 1.20
N LYS A 202 -19.37 1.07 1.81
CA LYS A 202 -19.11 0.77 3.24
C LYS A 202 -18.06 -0.29 3.39
N LEU A 203 -17.08 -0.03 4.27
CA LEU A 203 -16.05 -1.01 4.64
C LEU A 203 -16.55 -1.90 5.77
N ARG A 204 -16.37 -3.20 5.65
CA ARG A 204 -16.64 -4.20 6.69
C ARG A 204 -15.48 -5.19 6.77
N GLN A 205 -15.09 -5.58 7.96
CA GLN A 205 -14.19 -6.71 8.14
C GLN A 205 -14.93 -8.00 7.81
N THR A 206 -14.23 -8.93 7.14
CA THR A 206 -14.74 -10.25 6.79
C THR A 206 -13.86 -11.30 7.43
N ASP A 207 -14.46 -12.45 7.76
CA ASP A 207 -13.71 -13.63 8.24
C ASP A 207 -12.78 -14.14 7.13
N ALA A 208 -11.72 -14.85 7.54
CA ALA A 208 -10.86 -15.57 6.60
C ALA A 208 -11.66 -16.74 6.02
N GLU A 209 -11.98 -16.71 4.72
CA GLU A 209 -12.47 -17.88 3.99
C GLU A 209 -11.36 -18.92 3.79
#